data_a97416c00a005b64a26bdda46c33c8ff
#
_entry.id   a97416c00a005b64a26bdda46c33c8ff
#
_cell.length_a   1.000
_cell.length_b   1.000
_cell.length_c   1.000
_cell.angle_alpha   90.00
_cell.angle_beta   90.00
_cell.angle_gamma   90.00
#
_symmetry.space_group_name_H-M   'P 1'
#
loop_
_entity.id
_entity.type
_entity.pdbx_description
1 polymer ?
#
loop_
_entity_poly.entity_id
_entity_poly.type
_entity_poly.pdbx_seq_one_letter_code
_entity_poly.pdbx_strand_id
1 'polypeptide(L)'
;KRIEASSLECEIKLFDHHATAEPLNKFPWCKVRTTDEEDNDLTCGTKMFYDYLVHRYEDLYKDSLCDFVDFVRQWDTWAWKNTGERGRAAKYMNDLLDIRGRYDFINHFVHQFQTKGYCYYDEIDKMLLEMRQREIKEYIQEKSRQMLNLHIAAYSVGIVFADRFISELGNQLCELHPEIDFVAIIDIANQKVSYRTIRNDINLGVFAQHYGGGGHPKAAGSQFTEDVLKETIEKIFDY
;
A
#
# COMPACT_ATOMS: atom_id res chain seq x y z
N LYS A 1 -26.63 -0.20 -6.56
CA LYS A 1 -27.71 -0.12 -7.59
C LYS A 1 -27.50 -1.08 -8.78
N ARG A 2 -26.28 -1.19 -9.35
CA ARG A 2 -26.04 -2.09 -10.50
C ARG A 2 -26.05 -3.58 -10.10
N ILE A 3 -25.50 -3.91 -8.94
CA ILE A 3 -25.45 -5.30 -8.41
C ILE A 3 -26.86 -5.74 -7.98
N GLU A 4 -27.60 -4.89 -7.29
CA GLU A 4 -28.97 -5.18 -6.84
C GLU A 4 -29.99 -5.32 -7.99
N ALA A 5 -29.74 -4.66 -9.11
CA ALA A 5 -30.57 -4.75 -10.31
C ALA A 5 -30.19 -5.93 -11.23
N SER A 6 -29.08 -6.64 -10.94
CA SER A 6 -28.64 -7.79 -11.72
C SER A 6 -29.33 -9.05 -11.20
N SER A 7 -29.97 -9.81 -12.10
CA SER A 7 -30.52 -11.14 -11.83
C SER A 7 -29.41 -12.21 -11.84
N LEU A 8 -28.32 -12.00 -11.07
CA LEU A 8 -27.23 -12.95 -11.00
C LEU A 8 -27.65 -14.15 -10.15
N GLU A 9 -27.57 -15.35 -10.70
CA GLU A 9 -27.79 -16.64 -10.01
C GLU A 9 -26.55 -17.03 -9.16
N CYS A 10 -25.81 -16.06 -8.64
CA CYS A 10 -24.62 -16.31 -7.82
C CYS A 10 -24.68 -15.51 -6.51
N GLU A 11 -24.08 -16.06 -5.46
CA GLU A 11 -23.86 -15.35 -4.21
C GLU A 11 -22.77 -14.30 -4.40
N ILE A 12 -23.08 -13.04 -4.03
CA ILE A 12 -22.12 -11.94 -4.05
C ILE A 12 -21.82 -11.55 -2.62
N LYS A 13 -20.53 -11.42 -2.28
CA LYS A 13 -20.04 -10.87 -1.02
C LYS A 13 -18.97 -9.83 -1.32
N LEU A 14 -18.95 -8.77 -0.53
CA LEU A 14 -17.88 -7.76 -0.52
C LEU A 14 -17.32 -7.67 0.90
N PHE A 15 -15.99 -7.74 1.00
CA PHE A 15 -15.24 -7.55 2.22
C PHE A 15 -14.31 -6.35 2.04
N ASP A 16 -14.40 -5.36 2.92
CA ASP A 16 -13.59 -4.15 2.86
C ASP A 16 -13.23 -3.69 4.28
N HIS A 17 -12.10 -3.00 4.42
CA HIS A 17 -11.60 -2.49 5.71
C HIS A 17 -11.44 -0.96 5.73
N HIS A 18 -11.77 -0.27 4.65
CA HIS A 18 -11.68 1.18 4.60
C HIS A 18 -12.85 1.84 5.36
N ALA A 19 -12.57 2.69 6.33
CA ALA A 19 -13.58 3.41 7.10
C ALA A 19 -14.54 4.22 6.19
N THR A 20 -14.05 4.73 5.06
CA THR A 20 -14.88 5.44 4.09
C THR A 20 -15.92 4.56 3.40
N ALA A 21 -15.74 3.24 3.43
CA ALA A 21 -16.66 2.27 2.86
C ALA A 21 -17.74 1.78 3.86
N GLU A 22 -17.68 2.12 5.16
CA GLU A 22 -18.66 1.73 6.18
C GLU A 22 -20.13 1.96 5.78
N PRO A 23 -20.50 3.03 5.06
CA PRO A 23 -21.89 3.22 4.60
C PRO A 23 -22.40 2.11 3.67
N LEU A 24 -21.51 1.25 3.12
CA LEU A 24 -21.89 0.10 2.30
C LEU A 24 -22.47 -1.05 3.15
N ASN A 25 -22.29 -1.06 4.47
CA ASN A 25 -22.90 -2.04 5.39
C ASN A 25 -24.44 -2.03 5.38
N LYS A 26 -25.06 -1.01 4.77
CA LYS A 26 -26.50 -1.01 4.51
C LYS A 26 -26.93 -2.12 3.52
N PHE A 27 -26.00 -2.72 2.78
CA PHE A 27 -26.27 -3.81 1.85
C PHE A 27 -25.93 -5.15 2.53
N PRO A 28 -26.81 -6.16 2.54
CA PRO A 28 -26.60 -7.42 3.26
C PRO A 28 -25.48 -8.29 2.67
N TRP A 29 -25.01 -7.97 1.49
CA TRP A 29 -23.89 -8.62 0.80
C TRP A 29 -22.53 -7.91 1.04
N CYS A 30 -22.51 -6.79 1.78
CA CYS A 30 -21.29 -6.07 2.14
C CYS A 30 -20.97 -6.30 3.62
N LYS A 31 -19.69 -6.51 3.93
CA LYS A 31 -19.14 -6.53 5.28
C LYS A 31 -17.92 -5.62 5.30
N VAL A 32 -18.06 -4.45 5.91
CA VAL A 32 -16.98 -3.45 6.04
C VAL A 32 -16.63 -3.29 7.50
N ARG A 33 -15.37 -3.53 7.87
CA ARG A 33 -14.86 -3.40 9.24
C ARG A 33 -13.39 -2.98 9.22
N THR A 34 -13.02 -2.10 10.12
CA THR A 34 -11.62 -1.68 10.31
C THR A 34 -10.84 -2.57 11.28
N THR A 35 -11.56 -3.31 12.15
CA THR A 35 -10.98 -4.20 13.16
C THR A 35 -11.59 -5.60 13.08
N ASP A 36 -10.87 -6.58 13.59
CA ASP A 36 -11.35 -7.95 13.77
C ASP A 36 -12.36 -8.02 14.92
N GLU A 37 -13.28 -8.99 14.87
CA GLU A 37 -14.30 -9.18 15.91
C GLU A 37 -13.75 -9.89 17.15
N GLU A 38 -12.71 -10.71 16.98
CA GLU A 38 -12.22 -11.58 18.05
C GLU A 38 -11.16 -10.90 18.91
N ASP A 39 -10.18 -10.24 18.29
CA ASP A 39 -9.01 -9.67 18.99
C ASP A 39 -8.95 -8.14 18.94
N ASN A 40 -9.89 -7.51 18.22
CA ASN A 40 -9.95 -6.07 18.00
C ASN A 40 -8.71 -5.48 17.29
N ASP A 41 -7.87 -6.33 16.68
CA ASP A 41 -6.77 -5.92 15.84
C ASP A 41 -7.25 -5.34 14.52
N LEU A 42 -6.40 -4.56 13.84
CA LEU A 42 -6.70 -4.08 12.49
C LEU A 42 -6.87 -5.26 11.54
N THR A 43 -7.95 -5.24 10.74
CA THR A 43 -8.25 -6.29 9.76
C THR A 43 -8.14 -5.77 8.32
N CYS A 44 -8.18 -6.69 7.36
CA CYS A 44 -8.19 -6.37 5.93
C CYS A 44 -9.19 -7.25 5.17
N GLY A 45 -9.50 -6.87 3.94
CA GLY A 45 -10.44 -7.62 3.09
C GLY A 45 -10.04 -9.09 2.91
N THR A 46 -8.74 -9.38 2.77
CA THR A 46 -8.22 -10.76 2.64
C THR A 46 -8.48 -11.59 3.90
N LYS A 47 -8.21 -11.04 5.10
CA LYS A 47 -8.48 -11.73 6.37
C LYS A 47 -9.97 -12.02 6.51
N MET A 48 -10.83 -11.03 6.30
CA MET A 48 -12.29 -11.18 6.40
C MET A 48 -12.82 -12.22 5.40
N PHE A 49 -12.27 -12.27 4.19
CA PHE A 49 -12.64 -13.26 3.19
C PHE A 49 -12.18 -14.66 3.59
N TYR A 50 -10.96 -14.79 4.11
CA TYR A 50 -10.44 -16.07 4.60
C TYR A 50 -11.28 -16.62 5.75
N ASP A 51 -11.65 -15.80 6.73
CA ASP A 51 -12.49 -16.20 7.86
C ASP A 51 -13.87 -16.69 7.39
N TYR A 52 -14.44 -15.98 6.42
CA TYR A 52 -15.70 -16.42 5.78
C TYR A 52 -15.55 -17.79 5.10
N LEU A 53 -14.43 -18.04 4.43
CA LEU A 53 -14.17 -19.32 3.77
C LEU A 53 -13.94 -20.46 4.77
N VAL A 54 -13.11 -20.23 5.80
CA VAL A 54 -12.83 -21.23 6.84
C VAL A 54 -14.09 -21.62 7.61
N HIS A 55 -14.94 -20.65 7.94
CA HIS A 55 -16.22 -20.94 8.57
C HIS A 55 -17.15 -21.84 7.71
N ARG A 56 -16.98 -21.79 6.41
CA ARG A 56 -17.79 -22.57 5.44
C ARG A 56 -17.12 -23.88 5.03
N TYR A 57 -15.78 -23.90 5.05
CA TYR A 57 -14.93 -25.01 4.60
C TYR A 57 -13.78 -25.19 5.60
N GLU A 58 -14.01 -26.01 6.64
CA GLU A 58 -13.04 -26.23 7.74
C GLU A 58 -11.68 -26.76 7.25
N ASP A 59 -11.64 -27.49 6.14
CA ASP A 59 -10.42 -28.00 5.52
C ASP A 59 -9.44 -26.90 5.07
N LEU A 60 -9.91 -25.67 4.92
CA LEU A 60 -9.07 -24.51 4.61
C LEU A 60 -8.31 -23.97 5.84
N TYR A 61 -8.65 -24.41 7.05
CA TYR A 61 -7.89 -24.02 8.26
C TYR A 61 -6.56 -24.76 8.28
N LYS A 62 -5.49 -24.07 7.83
CA LYS A 62 -4.12 -24.58 7.82
C LYS A 62 -3.19 -23.47 8.34
N ASP A 63 -2.27 -23.83 9.23
CA ASP A 63 -1.34 -22.85 9.85
C ASP A 63 -0.60 -22.02 8.82
N SER A 64 -0.08 -22.63 7.76
CA SER A 64 0.64 -21.91 6.72
C SER A 64 -0.24 -20.94 5.92
N LEU A 65 -1.53 -21.24 5.76
CA LEU A 65 -2.48 -20.33 5.11
C LEU A 65 -2.90 -19.21 6.05
N CYS A 66 -3.06 -19.51 7.34
CA CYS A 66 -3.26 -18.50 8.38
C CYS A 66 -2.08 -17.51 8.41
N ASP A 67 -0.84 -18.02 8.39
CA ASP A 67 0.37 -17.18 8.32
C ASP A 67 0.40 -16.31 7.07
N PHE A 68 0.08 -16.89 5.90
CA PHE A 68 0.04 -16.14 4.65
C PHE A 68 -1.00 -15.00 4.69
N VAL A 69 -2.20 -15.29 5.18
CA VAL A 69 -3.27 -14.30 5.35
C VAL A 69 -2.87 -13.20 6.34
N ASP A 70 -2.21 -13.58 7.44
CA ASP A 70 -1.70 -12.61 8.41
C ASP A 70 -0.60 -11.71 7.82
N PHE A 71 0.29 -12.23 6.97
CA PHE A 71 1.28 -11.39 6.27
C PHE A 71 0.60 -10.36 5.38
N VAL A 72 -0.45 -10.74 4.63
CA VAL A 72 -1.24 -9.79 3.84
C VAL A 72 -1.91 -8.75 4.74
N ARG A 73 -2.53 -9.17 5.85
CA ARG A 73 -3.14 -8.26 6.83
C ARG A 73 -2.14 -7.26 7.39
N GLN A 74 -0.99 -7.74 7.85
CA GLN A 74 0.04 -6.88 8.43
C GLN A 74 0.56 -5.84 7.44
N TRP A 75 0.72 -6.22 6.17
CA TRP A 75 1.12 -5.29 5.13
C TRP A 75 0.04 -4.24 4.86
N ASP A 76 -1.18 -4.67 4.64
CA ASP A 76 -2.31 -3.83 4.25
C ASP A 76 -2.72 -2.82 5.35
N THR A 77 -2.54 -3.21 6.62
CA THR A 77 -2.82 -2.37 7.79
C THR A 77 -1.60 -1.60 8.32
N TRP A 78 -0.42 -1.69 7.69
CA TRP A 78 0.85 -1.14 8.17
C TRP A 78 1.35 -1.70 9.51
N ALA A 79 0.73 -2.71 10.09
CA ALA A 79 1.15 -3.35 11.33
C ALA A 79 2.56 -3.95 11.25
N TRP A 80 3.01 -4.32 10.05
CA TRP A 80 4.31 -4.95 9.79
C TRP A 80 5.50 -4.15 10.35
N LYS A 81 5.40 -2.83 10.46
CA LYS A 81 6.50 -2.00 11.00
C LYS A 81 6.81 -2.28 12.46
N ASN A 82 5.85 -2.79 13.22
CA ASN A 82 5.93 -2.96 14.67
C ASN A 82 5.95 -4.43 15.13
N THR A 83 5.91 -5.39 14.20
CA THR A 83 5.73 -6.81 14.51
C THR A 83 7.00 -7.66 14.30
N GLY A 84 8.17 -7.02 14.26
CA GLY A 84 9.46 -7.69 14.24
C GLY A 84 9.66 -8.64 13.04
N GLU A 85 9.96 -9.92 13.30
CA GLU A 85 10.20 -10.90 12.23
C GLU A 85 8.98 -11.19 11.38
N ARG A 86 7.81 -11.25 11.98
CA ARG A 86 6.56 -11.44 11.22
C ARG A 86 6.30 -10.26 10.30
N GLY A 87 6.57 -9.03 10.74
CA GLY A 87 6.45 -7.84 9.91
C GLY A 87 7.43 -7.84 8.73
N ARG A 88 8.68 -8.29 8.95
CA ARG A 88 9.64 -8.48 7.85
C ARG A 88 9.13 -9.50 6.84
N ALA A 89 8.56 -10.63 7.31
CA ALA A 89 8.00 -11.64 6.42
C ALA A 89 6.81 -11.09 5.61
N ALA A 90 5.95 -10.29 6.22
CA ALA A 90 4.85 -9.62 5.53
C ALA A 90 5.35 -8.68 4.43
N LYS A 91 6.37 -7.86 4.72
CA LYS A 91 7.01 -7.00 3.73
C LYS A 91 7.61 -7.81 2.59
N TYR A 92 8.35 -8.87 2.90
CA TYR A 92 8.97 -9.71 1.88
C TYR A 92 7.94 -10.38 0.97
N MET A 93 6.79 -10.80 1.52
CA MET A 93 5.71 -11.38 0.72
C MET A 93 5.13 -10.36 -0.26
N ASN A 94 4.98 -9.10 0.16
CA ASN A 94 4.56 -8.03 -0.75
C ASN A 94 5.65 -7.70 -1.79
N ASP A 95 6.91 -7.63 -1.39
CA ASP A 95 8.01 -7.40 -2.33
C ASP A 95 8.07 -8.50 -3.41
N LEU A 96 7.80 -9.77 -3.02
CA LEU A 96 7.71 -10.87 -3.98
C LEU A 96 6.54 -10.75 -4.94
N LEU A 97 5.39 -10.23 -4.50
CA LEU A 97 4.27 -9.94 -5.39
C LEU A 97 4.67 -8.95 -6.49
N ASP A 98 5.42 -7.90 -6.12
CA ASP A 98 5.90 -6.90 -7.06
C ASP A 98 6.99 -7.45 -8.01
N ILE A 99 7.91 -8.27 -7.47
CA ILE A 99 9.02 -8.86 -8.24
C ILE A 99 8.50 -9.88 -9.25
N ARG A 100 7.66 -10.81 -8.82
CA ARG A 100 7.13 -11.90 -9.66
C ARG A 100 6.00 -11.44 -10.57
N GLY A 101 5.31 -10.37 -10.20
CA GLY A 101 4.04 -10.00 -10.79
C GLY A 101 2.89 -10.93 -10.37
N ARG A 102 1.68 -10.44 -10.48
CA ARG A 102 0.48 -11.06 -9.91
C ARG A 102 0.27 -12.52 -10.32
N TYR A 103 0.44 -12.85 -11.61
CA TYR A 103 0.17 -14.19 -12.11
C TYR A 103 1.19 -15.22 -11.62
N ASP A 104 2.49 -14.90 -11.71
CA ASP A 104 3.54 -15.80 -11.26
C ASP A 104 3.50 -15.98 -9.75
N PHE A 105 3.27 -14.92 -8.99
CA PHE A 105 3.10 -14.97 -7.55
C PHE A 105 1.98 -15.93 -7.13
N ILE A 106 0.79 -15.80 -7.71
CA ILE A 106 -0.34 -16.66 -7.39
C ILE A 106 -0.01 -18.12 -7.74
N ASN A 107 0.46 -18.38 -8.95
CA ASN A 107 0.79 -19.72 -9.40
C ASN A 107 1.88 -20.37 -8.54
N HIS A 108 2.93 -19.61 -8.16
CA HIS A 108 4.01 -20.08 -7.32
C HIS A 108 3.50 -20.52 -5.94
N PHE A 109 2.74 -19.70 -5.25
CA PHE A 109 2.25 -20.03 -3.91
C PHE A 109 1.13 -21.07 -3.91
N VAL A 110 0.25 -21.07 -4.91
CA VAL A 110 -0.76 -22.12 -5.08
C VAL A 110 -0.06 -23.47 -5.32
N HIS A 111 0.94 -23.52 -6.19
CA HIS A 111 1.71 -24.73 -6.43
C HIS A 111 2.45 -25.22 -5.18
N GLN A 112 3.11 -24.32 -4.44
CA GLN A 112 3.76 -24.66 -3.17
C GLN A 112 2.75 -25.24 -2.17
N PHE A 113 1.59 -24.60 -2.01
CA PHE A 113 0.56 -25.08 -1.10
C PHE A 113 0.03 -26.45 -1.49
N GLN A 114 -0.24 -26.68 -2.77
CA GLN A 114 -0.73 -27.95 -3.29
C GLN A 114 0.28 -29.08 -3.17
N THR A 115 1.57 -28.80 -3.36
CA THR A 115 2.62 -29.84 -3.41
C THR A 115 3.31 -30.06 -2.07
N LYS A 116 3.45 -29.02 -1.25
CA LYS A 116 4.21 -29.05 0.01
C LYS A 116 3.33 -28.80 1.24
N GLY A 117 2.08 -28.35 1.05
CA GLY A 117 1.15 -28.01 2.14
C GLY A 117 1.49 -26.72 2.88
N TYR A 118 2.37 -25.88 2.34
CA TYR A 118 2.74 -24.59 2.94
C TYR A 118 3.05 -23.53 1.87
N CYS A 119 3.06 -22.27 2.29
CA CYS A 119 3.33 -21.10 1.45
C CYS A 119 4.47 -20.27 2.08
N TYR A 120 5.72 -20.66 1.82
CA TYR A 120 6.89 -19.89 2.25
C TYR A 120 7.79 -19.59 1.05
N TYR A 121 8.57 -18.50 1.13
CA TYR A 121 9.57 -18.17 0.11
C TYR A 121 10.75 -19.15 0.15
N ASP A 122 11.22 -19.54 -1.02
CA ASP A 122 12.36 -20.44 -1.21
C ASP A 122 13.69 -19.68 -1.38
N GLU A 123 14.78 -20.38 -1.72
CA GLU A 123 16.11 -19.77 -1.88
C GLU A 123 16.17 -18.80 -3.07
N ILE A 124 15.41 -19.04 -4.12
CA ILE A 124 15.30 -18.12 -5.28
C ILE A 124 14.58 -16.84 -4.83
N ASP A 125 13.50 -16.99 -4.09
CA ASP A 125 12.76 -15.86 -3.51
C ASP A 125 13.64 -14.99 -2.61
N LYS A 126 14.47 -15.62 -1.76
CA LYS A 126 15.43 -14.91 -0.89
C LYS A 126 16.41 -14.10 -1.71
N MET A 127 17.00 -14.68 -2.75
CA MET A 127 17.94 -13.98 -3.63
C MET A 127 17.27 -12.79 -4.35
N LEU A 128 16.05 -12.97 -4.85
CA LEU A 128 15.28 -11.90 -5.48
C LEU A 128 14.98 -10.76 -4.51
N LEU A 129 14.63 -11.10 -3.26
CA LEU A 129 14.38 -10.13 -2.21
C LEU A 129 15.65 -9.34 -1.84
N GLU A 130 16.80 -9.99 -1.72
CA GLU A 130 18.08 -9.32 -1.44
C GLU A 130 18.45 -8.35 -2.58
N MET A 131 18.27 -8.76 -3.83
CA MET A 131 18.48 -7.88 -4.99
C MET A 131 17.55 -6.66 -4.96
N ARG A 132 16.27 -6.87 -4.66
CA ARG A 132 15.27 -5.79 -4.54
C ARG A 132 15.61 -4.82 -3.41
N GLN A 133 16.00 -5.32 -2.24
CA GLN A 133 16.39 -4.48 -1.10
C GLN A 133 17.58 -3.57 -1.44
N ARG A 134 18.56 -4.10 -2.17
CA ARG A 134 19.69 -3.32 -2.66
C ARG A 134 19.25 -2.24 -3.64
N GLU A 135 18.43 -2.60 -4.62
CA GLU A 135 17.87 -1.66 -5.59
C GLU A 135 17.11 -0.51 -4.92
N ILE A 136 16.22 -0.82 -3.97
CA ILE A 136 15.47 0.19 -3.21
C ILE A 136 16.41 1.12 -2.46
N LYS A 137 17.41 0.57 -1.76
CA LYS A 137 18.38 1.36 -1.01
C LYS A 137 19.18 2.32 -1.89
N GLU A 138 19.68 1.83 -3.03
CA GLU A 138 20.44 2.64 -3.98
C GLU A 138 19.54 3.74 -4.58
N TYR A 139 18.33 3.40 -4.96
CA TYR A 139 17.34 4.36 -5.48
C TYR A 139 17.02 5.47 -4.46
N ILE A 140 16.78 5.13 -3.20
CA ILE A 140 16.51 6.11 -2.15
C ILE A 140 17.70 7.03 -1.93
N GLN A 141 18.93 6.50 -1.91
CA GLN A 141 20.15 7.30 -1.77
C GLN A 141 20.34 8.28 -2.94
N GLU A 142 20.02 7.85 -4.16
CA GLU A 142 20.05 8.73 -5.32
C GLU A 142 19.00 9.83 -5.21
N LYS A 143 17.74 9.47 -4.89
CA LYS A 143 16.63 10.43 -4.76
C LYS A 143 16.83 11.40 -3.60
N SER A 144 17.45 10.97 -2.49
CA SER A 144 17.84 11.85 -1.40
C SER A 144 18.79 12.98 -1.85
N ARG A 145 19.74 12.67 -2.72
CA ARG A 145 20.66 13.68 -3.28
C ARG A 145 19.99 14.61 -4.29
N GLN A 146 18.91 14.17 -4.94
CA GLN A 146 18.14 14.94 -5.92
C GLN A 146 17.01 15.75 -5.30
N MET A 147 16.74 15.55 -3.99
CA MET A 147 15.62 16.19 -3.31
C MET A 147 15.84 17.71 -3.21
N LEU A 148 14.78 18.45 -3.52
CA LEU A 148 14.72 19.90 -3.35
C LEU A 148 13.95 20.23 -2.08
N ASN A 149 14.48 21.10 -1.25
CA ASN A 149 13.79 21.58 -0.06
C ASN A 149 13.13 22.92 -0.36
N LEU A 150 11.80 22.95 -0.33
CA LEU A 150 11.00 24.15 -0.59
C LEU A 150 10.05 24.44 0.57
N HIS A 151 9.70 25.72 0.73
CA HIS A 151 8.59 26.10 1.59
C HIS A 151 7.30 26.17 0.78
N ILE A 152 6.31 25.34 1.16
CA ILE A 152 4.98 25.30 0.56
C ILE A 152 3.97 25.59 1.67
N ALA A 153 3.24 26.70 1.55
CA ALA A 153 2.40 27.24 2.61
C ALA A 153 3.23 27.44 3.91
N ALA A 154 2.85 26.78 5.00
CA ALA A 154 3.55 26.87 6.29
C ALA A 154 4.56 25.75 6.52
N TYR A 155 4.83 24.90 5.50
CA TYR A 155 5.61 23.66 5.67
C TYR A 155 6.94 23.70 4.93
N SER A 156 7.96 23.09 5.54
CA SER A 156 9.23 22.73 4.88
C SER A 156 9.04 21.39 4.19
N VAL A 157 9.09 21.35 2.86
CA VAL A 157 8.72 20.19 2.05
C VAL A 157 9.90 19.71 1.23
N GLY A 158 10.24 18.43 1.38
CA GLY A 158 11.17 17.75 0.47
C GLY A 158 10.44 17.35 -0.81
N ILE A 159 10.88 17.91 -1.96
CA ILE A 159 10.32 17.60 -3.27
C ILE A 159 11.24 16.62 -4.01
N VAL A 160 10.69 15.52 -4.50
CA VAL A 160 11.44 14.55 -5.29
C VAL A 160 10.60 14.02 -6.46
N PHE A 161 11.25 13.82 -7.61
CA PHE A 161 10.62 13.21 -8.78
C PHE A 161 10.89 11.71 -8.78
N ALA A 162 9.83 10.90 -8.70
CA ALA A 162 9.93 9.45 -8.67
C ALA A 162 8.63 8.77 -9.11
N ASP A 163 8.76 7.57 -9.66
CA ASP A 163 7.68 6.75 -10.21
C ASP A 163 7.59 5.35 -9.58
N ARG A 164 8.52 5.00 -8.68
CA ARG A 164 8.58 3.69 -8.02
C ARG A 164 9.01 3.79 -6.56
N PHE A 165 8.73 2.74 -5.79
CA PHE A 165 9.04 2.64 -4.35
C PHE A 165 8.50 3.81 -3.52
N ILE A 166 7.34 4.34 -3.92
CA ILE A 166 6.78 5.60 -3.39
C ILE A 166 6.65 5.59 -1.86
N SER A 167 6.22 4.47 -1.31
CA SER A 167 6.01 4.35 0.14
C SER A 167 7.33 4.27 0.90
N GLU A 168 8.26 3.42 0.46
CA GLU A 168 9.60 3.28 1.05
C GLU A 168 10.39 4.57 0.90
N LEU A 169 10.41 5.12 -0.32
CA LEU A 169 11.09 6.37 -0.62
C LEU A 169 10.63 7.49 0.30
N GLY A 170 9.33 7.75 0.36
CA GLY A 170 8.78 8.85 1.14
C GLY A 170 9.01 8.68 2.65
N ASN A 171 8.81 7.48 3.20
CA ASN A 171 9.08 7.23 4.62
C ASN A 171 10.57 7.41 4.94
N GLN A 172 11.45 6.84 4.13
CA GLN A 172 12.89 6.86 4.40
C GLN A 172 13.48 8.26 4.20
N LEU A 173 12.99 9.04 3.24
CA LEU A 173 13.39 10.43 3.09
C LEU A 173 12.98 11.28 4.30
N CYS A 174 11.78 11.07 4.86
CA CYS A 174 11.38 11.74 6.11
C CYS A 174 12.27 11.35 7.30
N GLU A 175 12.73 10.10 7.37
CA GLU A 175 13.65 9.63 8.43
C GLU A 175 15.07 10.22 8.26
N LEU A 176 15.55 10.32 7.02
CA LEU A 176 16.89 10.85 6.71
C LEU A 176 16.97 12.38 6.81
N HIS A 177 15.85 13.08 6.66
CA HIS A 177 15.75 14.53 6.61
C HIS A 177 14.78 15.07 7.67
N PRO A 178 15.16 15.04 8.97
CA PRO A 178 14.27 15.46 10.06
C PRO A 178 13.95 16.97 10.04
N GLU A 179 14.67 17.75 9.22
CA GLU A 179 14.46 19.19 9.02
C GLU A 179 13.23 19.50 8.16
N ILE A 180 12.68 18.52 7.44
CA ILE A 180 11.46 18.70 6.63
C ILE A 180 10.22 18.23 7.38
N ASP A 181 9.11 18.83 7.05
CA ASP A 181 7.81 18.47 7.62
C ASP A 181 7.20 17.23 6.95
N PHE A 182 7.33 17.13 5.63
CA PHE A 182 6.91 15.98 4.83
C PHE A 182 7.62 15.95 3.47
N VAL A 183 7.50 14.82 2.79
CA VAL A 183 7.98 14.64 1.41
C VAL A 183 6.80 14.65 0.44
N ALA A 184 6.94 15.39 -0.66
CA ALA A 184 6.07 15.34 -1.83
C ALA A 184 6.82 14.64 -2.98
N ILE A 185 6.32 13.49 -3.40
CA ILE A 185 6.86 12.68 -4.48
C ILE A 185 6.02 12.94 -5.72
N ILE A 186 6.62 13.51 -6.75
CA ILE A 186 5.96 13.89 -8.00
C ILE A 186 6.22 12.82 -9.04
N ASP A 187 5.18 12.13 -9.45
CA ASP A 187 5.16 11.23 -10.60
C ASP A 187 4.58 11.99 -11.79
N ILE A 188 5.47 12.47 -12.64
CA ILE A 188 5.11 13.29 -13.81
C ILE A 188 4.31 12.47 -14.82
N ALA A 189 4.71 11.23 -15.07
CA ALA A 189 4.08 10.38 -16.08
C ALA A 189 2.63 10.06 -15.75
N ASN A 190 2.33 9.86 -14.47
CA ASN A 190 0.98 9.56 -13.98
C ASN A 190 0.24 10.79 -13.45
N GLN A 191 0.83 11.99 -13.53
CA GLN A 191 0.26 13.26 -13.05
C GLN A 191 -0.19 13.18 -11.59
N LYS A 192 0.61 12.54 -10.73
CA LYS A 192 0.31 12.32 -9.31
C LYS A 192 1.35 12.97 -8.42
N VAL A 193 0.88 13.42 -7.26
CA VAL A 193 1.74 13.80 -6.14
C VAL A 193 1.38 12.92 -4.95
N SER A 194 2.37 12.22 -4.41
CA SER A 194 2.23 11.40 -3.21
C SER A 194 2.91 12.09 -2.04
N TYR A 195 2.20 12.26 -0.94
CA TYR A 195 2.69 12.91 0.27
C TYR A 195 2.98 11.88 1.35
N ARG A 196 4.11 11.99 2.04
CA ARG A 196 4.49 11.13 3.17
C ARG A 196 5.06 11.97 4.31
N THR A 197 4.69 11.63 5.55
CA THR A 197 5.26 12.19 6.77
C THR A 197 5.35 11.15 7.88
N ILE A 198 6.36 11.28 8.74
CA ILE A 198 6.46 10.53 9.99
C ILE A 198 5.97 11.35 11.21
N ARG A 199 5.71 12.65 11.04
CA ARG A 199 5.28 13.57 12.09
C ARG A 199 3.83 13.36 12.49
N ASN A 200 3.55 13.42 13.79
CA ASN A 200 2.19 13.20 14.33
C ASN A 200 1.32 14.47 14.34
N ASP A 201 1.94 15.63 14.25
CA ASP A 201 1.29 16.94 14.26
C ASP A 201 0.84 17.41 12.87
N ILE A 202 1.09 16.62 11.82
CA ILE A 202 0.72 16.94 10.44
C ILE A 202 -0.32 15.93 9.93
N ASN A 203 -1.39 16.45 9.34
CA ASN A 203 -2.40 15.64 8.67
C ASN A 203 -2.35 15.88 7.14
N LEU A 204 -1.66 14.97 6.44
CA LEU A 204 -1.52 15.04 4.98
C LEU A 204 -2.83 14.82 4.23
N GLY A 205 -3.80 14.11 4.83
CA GLY A 205 -5.13 13.97 4.24
C GLY A 205 -5.83 15.33 4.08
N VAL A 206 -5.75 16.16 5.12
CA VAL A 206 -6.27 17.54 5.09
C VAL A 206 -5.46 18.41 4.12
N PHE A 207 -4.13 18.30 4.16
CA PHE A 207 -3.26 19.03 3.23
C PHE A 207 -3.62 18.73 1.76
N ALA A 208 -3.75 17.44 1.41
CA ALA A 208 -4.04 17.01 0.05
C ALA A 208 -5.42 17.51 -0.46
N GLN A 209 -6.40 17.70 0.43
CA GLN A 209 -7.73 18.23 0.04
C GLN A 209 -7.64 19.63 -0.60
N HIS A 210 -6.68 20.46 -0.20
CA HIS A 210 -6.45 21.78 -0.81
C HIS A 210 -6.02 21.68 -2.29
N TYR A 211 -5.52 20.53 -2.70
CA TYR A 211 -5.08 20.22 -4.06
C TYR A 211 -5.99 19.21 -4.76
N GLY A 212 -7.25 19.09 -4.30
CA GLY A 212 -8.22 18.18 -4.90
C GLY A 212 -7.97 16.69 -4.64
N GLY A 213 -7.10 16.38 -3.67
CA GLY A 213 -6.75 15.02 -3.29
C GLY A 213 -7.33 14.59 -1.93
N GLY A 214 -6.67 13.63 -1.28
CA GLY A 214 -7.05 13.12 0.03
C GLY A 214 -6.15 11.95 0.47
N GLY A 215 -6.51 11.31 1.56
CA GLY A 215 -5.79 10.15 2.11
C GLY A 215 -5.77 10.13 3.63
N HIS A 216 -4.81 9.40 4.17
CA HIS A 216 -4.58 9.27 5.60
C HIS A 216 -3.66 10.38 6.14
N PRO A 217 -3.64 10.62 7.46
CA PRO A 217 -2.76 11.65 8.05
C PRO A 217 -1.28 11.49 7.69
N LYS A 218 -0.78 10.27 7.52
CA LYS A 218 0.63 9.98 7.20
C LYS A 218 0.93 9.73 5.73
N ALA A 219 -0.10 9.47 4.93
CA ALA A 219 0.03 9.09 3.53
C ALA A 219 -1.18 9.58 2.75
N ALA A 220 -0.98 10.55 1.89
CA ALA A 220 -2.03 11.14 1.07
C ALA A 220 -1.52 11.36 -0.35
N GLY A 221 -2.39 11.80 -1.23
CA GLY A 221 -2.02 12.15 -2.60
C GLY A 221 -3.00 13.09 -3.25
N SER A 222 -2.55 13.73 -4.33
CA SER A 222 -3.35 14.54 -5.23
C SER A 222 -2.95 14.29 -6.67
N GLN A 223 -3.70 14.88 -7.59
CA GLN A 223 -3.38 14.84 -9.02
C GLN A 223 -3.28 16.26 -9.55
N PHE A 224 -2.45 16.45 -10.55
CA PHE A 224 -2.39 17.70 -11.30
C PHE A 224 -2.85 17.48 -12.74
N THR A 225 -3.30 18.54 -13.39
CA THR A 225 -3.87 18.45 -14.73
C THR A 225 -2.81 18.43 -15.83
N GLU A 226 -3.18 17.96 -17.00
CA GLU A 226 -2.32 18.00 -18.19
C GLU A 226 -1.89 19.43 -18.54
N ASP A 227 -2.71 20.43 -18.26
CA ASP A 227 -2.39 21.84 -18.51
C ASP A 227 -1.23 22.33 -17.64
N VAL A 228 -1.20 21.93 -16.34
CA VAL A 228 -0.06 22.21 -15.44
C VAL A 228 1.22 21.56 -15.95
N LEU A 229 1.12 20.32 -16.47
CA LEU A 229 2.25 19.62 -17.05
C LEU A 229 2.78 20.36 -18.31
N LYS A 230 1.89 20.77 -19.22
CA LYS A 230 2.25 21.52 -20.43
C LYS A 230 2.91 22.85 -20.08
N GLU A 231 2.32 23.63 -19.19
CA GLU A 231 2.91 24.90 -18.72
C GLU A 231 4.30 24.72 -18.12
N THR A 232 4.50 23.64 -17.35
CA THR A 232 5.81 23.32 -16.75
C THR A 232 6.83 23.00 -17.84
N ILE A 233 6.45 22.20 -18.84
CA ILE A 233 7.31 21.83 -19.98
C ILE A 233 7.65 23.08 -20.80
N GLU A 234 6.68 23.91 -21.13
CA GLU A 234 6.89 25.16 -21.86
C GLU A 234 7.93 26.06 -21.16
N LYS A 235 7.82 26.22 -19.84
CA LYS A 235 8.81 27.01 -19.05
C LYS A 235 10.24 26.45 -19.08
N ILE A 236 10.42 25.15 -19.33
CA ILE A 236 11.75 24.55 -19.47
C ILE A 236 12.43 24.97 -20.80
N PHE A 237 11.62 25.25 -21.82
CA PHE A 237 12.09 25.60 -23.17
C PHE A 237 11.95 27.10 -23.51
N ASP A 238 11.34 27.89 -22.60
CA ASP A 238 11.31 29.36 -22.72
C ASP A 238 12.69 29.94 -22.31
N TYR A 239 13.47 30.32 -23.31
CA TYR A 239 14.72 31.11 -23.17
C TYR A 239 14.51 32.52 -23.63
#